data_943597dd39f1170db0ecb5f6022410e8
#
_entry.id   943597dd39f1170db0ecb5f6022410e8
#
_cell.length_a   1.000
_cell.length_b   1.000
_cell.length_c   1.000
_cell.angle_alpha   90.00
_cell.angle_beta   90.00
_cell.angle_gamma   90.00
#
_symmetry.space_group_name_H-M   'P 1'
#
loop_
_entity.id
_entity.type
_entity.pdbx_description
1 polymer ?
#
loop_
_entity_poly.entity_id
_entity_poly.type
_entity_poly.pdbx_seq_one_letter_code
_entity_poly.pdbx_strand_id
1 'polypeptide(L)'
;MNSMIADRIIATYRIETAHPLEFAAEVMAGEQSCGTFVRVPGETDELREQHAARVERITELEAVDEPSLPHSKPPKNHDGKFKRAEVVLSFPLVNMGASLPNLLATVCGNLYELREFSGLKLIDLELPRAFADQYPGPQFGIVGTRRLTGVEGRPIIGTIIKPSVGLTPQQTAELVRTLIEAGLDFIKDDELMANPPHSPFSERFRAVSRVINDYADRTGKKPMYAVNITDEIDEMLRHHDEVLTGGGTCVMVSLNHTGAPAVAHLRRHAQLPIHGHRNGWGMLTREPYLGIEYAAYQKIWRLAGVDHMHCNGLRNKFWEPDESVIASAQALLTPLYEDKPYLAMPVIASAQWAGQAVDTYKKIGCADLLYVCGGGIVAHPDGIAAGVLSVRQAWEAALQGIALEEYAIKHDELRRALEKFGQS
;
A
#
# COMPACT_ATOMS: atom_id res chain seq x y z
N MET A 1 -23.68 7.21 -24.47
CA MET A 1 -24.29 5.92 -24.10
C MET A 1 -23.58 4.72 -24.73
N ASN A 2 -23.21 4.75 -26.01
CA ASN A 2 -22.60 3.57 -26.68
C ASN A 2 -21.18 3.18 -26.21
N SER A 3 -20.36 4.09 -25.64
CA SER A 3 -19.00 3.73 -25.18
C SER A 3 -19.01 2.98 -23.84
N MET A 4 -19.94 3.27 -22.93
CA MET A 4 -19.99 2.61 -21.61
C MET A 4 -20.43 1.14 -21.66
N ILE A 5 -21.11 0.72 -22.74
CA ILE A 5 -21.53 -0.68 -22.90
C ILE A 5 -20.33 -1.56 -23.32
N ALA A 6 -19.34 -0.97 -23.98
CA ALA A 6 -18.12 -1.66 -24.42
C ALA A 6 -17.07 -1.79 -23.31
N ASP A 7 -17.10 -0.90 -22.31
CA ASP A 7 -16.10 -0.88 -21.24
C ASP A 7 -16.41 -1.96 -20.20
N ARG A 8 -15.40 -2.75 -19.88
CA ARG A 8 -15.49 -3.81 -18.88
C ARG A 8 -14.34 -3.70 -17.90
N ILE A 9 -14.60 -4.08 -16.66
CA ILE A 9 -13.62 -4.26 -15.62
C ILE A 9 -13.14 -5.70 -15.72
N ILE A 10 -11.83 -5.92 -15.81
CA ILE A 10 -11.24 -7.25 -15.82
C ILE A 10 -10.71 -7.56 -14.43
N ALA A 11 -11.15 -8.68 -13.86
CA ALA A 11 -10.70 -9.15 -12.56
C ALA A 11 -10.10 -10.55 -12.68
N THR A 12 -8.87 -10.72 -12.21
CA THR A 12 -8.18 -12.01 -12.17
C THR A 12 -8.26 -12.56 -10.75
N TYR A 13 -8.73 -13.80 -10.64
CA TYR A 13 -8.84 -14.50 -9.37
C TYR A 13 -8.01 -15.78 -9.39
N ARG A 14 -7.45 -16.13 -8.24
CA ARG A 14 -6.97 -17.48 -7.94
C ARG A 14 -8.02 -18.19 -7.14
N ILE A 15 -8.48 -19.33 -7.63
CA ILE A 15 -9.54 -20.12 -7.01
C ILE A 15 -9.06 -21.51 -6.64
N GLU A 16 -9.73 -22.09 -5.64
CA GLU A 16 -9.66 -23.51 -5.29
C GLU A 16 -11.07 -24.05 -5.07
N THR A 17 -11.40 -25.17 -5.72
CA THR A 17 -12.74 -25.74 -5.72
C THR A 17 -12.73 -27.25 -5.92
N ALA A 18 -13.69 -27.96 -5.33
CA ALA A 18 -13.97 -29.37 -5.59
C ALA A 18 -14.87 -29.60 -6.82
N HIS A 19 -15.37 -28.54 -7.42
CA HIS A 19 -16.25 -28.61 -8.59
C HIS A 19 -15.45 -28.55 -9.92
N PRO A 20 -16.08 -28.85 -11.07
CA PRO A 20 -15.51 -28.52 -12.36
C PRO A 20 -15.20 -27.02 -12.47
N LEU A 21 -14.03 -26.68 -13.03
CA LEU A 21 -13.55 -25.28 -13.07
C LEU A 21 -14.48 -24.36 -13.84
N GLU A 22 -15.03 -24.84 -14.96
CA GLU A 22 -15.99 -24.08 -15.76
C GLU A 22 -17.27 -23.76 -14.97
N PHE A 23 -17.80 -24.77 -14.25
CA PHE A 23 -18.98 -24.58 -13.39
C PHE A 23 -18.68 -23.55 -12.29
N ALA A 24 -17.54 -23.66 -11.61
CA ALA A 24 -17.17 -22.74 -10.55
C ALA A 24 -16.99 -21.31 -11.07
N ALA A 25 -16.35 -21.12 -12.23
CA ALA A 25 -16.19 -19.81 -12.87
C ALA A 25 -17.54 -19.19 -13.28
N GLU A 26 -18.46 -20.00 -13.81
CA GLU A 26 -19.83 -19.52 -14.14
C GLU A 26 -20.64 -19.14 -12.89
N VAL A 27 -20.47 -19.86 -11.77
CA VAL A 27 -21.09 -19.49 -10.48
C VAL A 27 -20.56 -18.12 -10.03
N MET A 28 -19.25 -17.87 -10.10
CA MET A 28 -18.69 -16.55 -9.77
C MET A 28 -19.25 -15.44 -10.66
N ALA A 29 -19.27 -15.66 -11.96
CA ALA A 29 -19.77 -14.68 -12.92
C ALA A 29 -21.27 -14.37 -12.69
N GLY A 30 -22.05 -15.39 -12.41
CA GLY A 30 -23.48 -15.27 -12.13
C GLY A 30 -23.77 -14.50 -10.83
N GLU A 31 -23.12 -14.85 -9.73
CA GLU A 31 -23.38 -14.29 -8.40
C GLU A 31 -23.22 -12.76 -8.36
N GLN A 32 -22.26 -12.22 -9.11
CA GLN A 32 -21.96 -10.78 -9.09
C GLN A 32 -22.50 -10.02 -10.32
N SER A 33 -23.46 -10.62 -11.06
CA SER A 33 -24.07 -9.96 -12.22
C SER A 33 -25.51 -10.42 -12.48
N CYS A 34 -25.79 -11.00 -13.64
CA CYS A 34 -27.08 -11.57 -14.01
C CYS A 34 -27.02 -13.10 -13.96
N GLY A 35 -27.20 -13.69 -12.84
CA GLY A 35 -27.13 -15.14 -12.75
C GLY A 35 -27.39 -15.58 -11.34
N THR A 36 -28.63 -15.74 -11.01
CA THR A 36 -29.02 -16.46 -9.79
C THR A 36 -28.87 -17.96 -10.04
N PHE A 37 -28.85 -18.76 -8.96
CA PHE A 37 -28.84 -20.22 -9.05
C PHE A 37 -30.04 -20.81 -9.81
N VAL A 38 -31.08 -19.99 -10.10
CA VAL A 38 -32.22 -20.27 -10.99
C VAL A 38 -32.55 -19.03 -11.81
N ARG A 39 -32.95 -19.21 -13.07
CA ARG A 39 -33.39 -18.11 -13.92
C ARG A 39 -34.69 -17.51 -13.35
N VAL A 40 -34.66 -16.21 -13.11
CA VAL A 40 -35.82 -15.48 -12.55
C VAL A 40 -36.65 -14.80 -13.64
N PRO A 41 -37.95 -14.55 -13.41
CA PRO A 41 -38.79 -13.76 -14.33
C PRO A 41 -38.17 -12.37 -14.55
N GLY A 42 -38.05 -11.94 -15.81
CA GLY A 42 -37.42 -10.68 -16.18
C GLY A 42 -35.92 -10.79 -16.58
N GLU A 43 -35.29 -11.92 -16.35
CA GLU A 43 -33.94 -12.19 -16.83
C GLU A 43 -34.00 -12.61 -18.31
N THR A 44 -34.08 -11.60 -19.19
CA THR A 44 -34.16 -11.82 -20.65
C THR A 44 -32.72 -12.04 -21.22
N ASP A 45 -32.68 -12.57 -22.45
CA ASP A 45 -31.37 -12.77 -23.13
C ASP A 45 -30.70 -11.43 -23.42
N GLU A 46 -31.44 -10.39 -23.76
CA GLU A 46 -30.94 -9.04 -23.98
C GLU A 46 -30.36 -8.42 -22.70
N LEU A 47 -31.01 -8.65 -21.56
CA LEU A 47 -30.50 -8.20 -20.25
C LEU A 47 -29.19 -8.89 -19.93
N ARG A 48 -29.09 -10.19 -20.14
CA ARG A 48 -27.86 -10.96 -19.91
C ARG A 48 -26.74 -10.52 -20.85
N GLU A 49 -27.02 -10.26 -22.12
CA GLU A 49 -26.02 -9.78 -23.07
C GLU A 49 -25.36 -8.48 -22.61
N GLN A 50 -26.16 -7.55 -22.05
CA GLN A 50 -25.70 -6.24 -21.59
C GLN A 50 -25.03 -6.26 -20.22
N HIS A 51 -25.55 -7.06 -19.29
CA HIS A 51 -25.25 -6.95 -17.86
C HIS A 51 -24.54 -8.16 -17.26
N ALA A 52 -24.46 -9.31 -17.96
CA ALA A 52 -23.78 -10.46 -17.41
C ALA A 52 -22.25 -10.27 -17.34
N ALA A 53 -21.66 -10.71 -16.24
CA ALA A 53 -20.24 -10.97 -16.20
C ALA A 53 -19.91 -12.14 -17.13
N ARG A 54 -18.67 -12.20 -17.62
CA ARG A 54 -18.19 -13.23 -18.54
C ARG A 54 -16.97 -13.90 -17.99
N VAL A 55 -16.87 -15.19 -18.20
CA VAL A 55 -15.63 -15.95 -17.99
C VAL A 55 -14.78 -15.76 -19.25
N GLU A 56 -13.70 -15.01 -19.13
CA GLU A 56 -12.81 -14.71 -20.26
C GLU A 56 -11.72 -15.79 -20.44
N ARG A 57 -11.23 -16.33 -19.32
CA ARG A 57 -10.18 -17.35 -19.33
C ARG A 57 -10.16 -18.14 -18.04
N ILE A 58 -9.86 -19.43 -18.17
CA ILE A 58 -9.53 -20.32 -17.07
C ILE A 58 -8.16 -20.93 -17.36
N THR A 59 -7.22 -20.78 -16.45
CA THR A 59 -5.89 -21.39 -16.51
C THR A 59 -5.73 -22.34 -15.33
N GLU A 60 -5.75 -23.64 -15.61
CA GLU A 60 -5.65 -24.67 -14.57
C GLU A 60 -4.28 -24.65 -13.90
N LEU A 61 -4.24 -24.82 -12.59
CA LEU A 61 -3.06 -24.96 -11.74
C LEU A 61 -3.04 -26.36 -11.11
N GLU A 62 -1.96 -26.70 -10.42
CA GLU A 62 -1.83 -27.98 -9.74
C GLU A 62 -2.90 -28.16 -8.66
N ALA A 63 -3.66 -29.26 -8.77
CA ALA A 63 -4.69 -29.64 -7.79
C ALA A 63 -4.06 -30.18 -6.49
N VAL A 64 -4.82 -30.09 -5.38
CA VAL A 64 -4.39 -30.55 -4.06
C VAL A 64 -5.36 -31.55 -3.47
N ASP A 65 -4.90 -32.31 -2.48
CA ASP A 65 -5.72 -33.33 -1.79
C ASP A 65 -6.57 -32.73 -0.66
N GLU A 66 -6.12 -31.64 -0.05
CA GLU A 66 -6.78 -31.00 1.08
C GLU A 66 -7.21 -29.57 0.74
N PRO A 67 -8.37 -29.11 1.23
CA PRO A 67 -8.84 -27.76 0.97
C PRO A 67 -8.03 -26.73 1.77
N SER A 68 -7.76 -25.57 1.15
CA SER A 68 -7.10 -24.45 1.82
C SER A 68 -7.98 -23.83 2.91
N LEU A 69 -9.28 -23.72 2.68
CA LEU A 69 -10.24 -23.13 3.61
C LEU A 69 -11.32 -24.16 3.99
N PRO A 70 -11.83 -24.10 5.24
CA PRO A 70 -12.88 -25.00 5.71
C PRO A 70 -14.25 -24.65 5.12
N HIS A 71 -15.22 -25.57 5.29
CA HIS A 71 -16.64 -25.38 5.05
C HIS A 71 -17.10 -25.25 3.59
N SER A 72 -16.24 -25.47 2.60
CA SER A 72 -16.69 -25.68 1.23
C SER A 72 -17.56 -26.94 1.15
N LYS A 73 -18.45 -26.98 0.15
CA LYS A 73 -19.36 -28.13 -0.08
C LYS A 73 -19.01 -28.83 -1.38
N PRO A 74 -18.17 -29.87 -1.34
CA PRO A 74 -17.85 -30.69 -2.51
C PRO A 74 -19.13 -31.32 -3.12
N PRO A 75 -19.17 -31.57 -4.42
CA PRO A 75 -20.26 -32.31 -5.06
C PRO A 75 -20.28 -33.77 -4.58
N LYS A 76 -21.42 -34.43 -4.71
CA LYS A 76 -21.59 -35.82 -4.25
C LYS A 76 -20.59 -36.81 -4.88
N ASN A 77 -20.16 -36.53 -6.11
CA ASN A 77 -19.21 -37.36 -6.88
C ASN A 77 -17.80 -36.77 -6.88
N HIS A 78 -17.41 -36.11 -5.80
CA HIS A 78 -16.07 -35.57 -5.65
C HIS A 78 -15.01 -36.65 -5.71
N ASP A 79 -13.96 -36.39 -6.50
CA ASP A 79 -12.84 -37.34 -6.74
C ASP A 79 -11.74 -37.27 -5.68
N GLY A 80 -11.93 -36.49 -4.62
CA GLY A 80 -10.96 -36.27 -3.55
C GLY A 80 -9.92 -35.19 -3.85
N LYS A 81 -10.04 -34.50 -5.00
CA LYS A 81 -9.09 -33.43 -5.38
C LYS A 81 -9.76 -32.06 -5.39
N PHE A 82 -9.06 -31.07 -4.83
CA PHE A 82 -9.42 -29.67 -4.94
C PHE A 82 -8.64 -29.07 -6.11
N LYS A 83 -9.36 -28.68 -7.16
CA LYS A 83 -8.81 -28.08 -8.37
C LYS A 83 -8.48 -26.63 -8.10
N ARG A 84 -7.39 -26.16 -8.67
CA ARG A 84 -6.94 -24.77 -8.59
C ARG A 84 -6.85 -24.17 -9.99
N ALA A 85 -7.17 -22.90 -10.10
CA ALA A 85 -7.07 -22.16 -11.35
C ALA A 85 -6.87 -20.67 -11.14
N GLU A 86 -6.30 -20.01 -12.13
CA GLU A 86 -6.49 -18.58 -12.33
C GLU A 86 -7.69 -18.37 -13.27
N VAL A 87 -8.68 -17.60 -12.80
CA VAL A 87 -9.90 -17.30 -13.54
C VAL A 87 -9.94 -15.80 -13.81
N VAL A 88 -10.14 -15.43 -15.07
CA VAL A 88 -10.33 -14.05 -15.51
C VAL A 88 -11.80 -13.83 -15.77
N LEU A 89 -12.41 -12.93 -15.01
CA LEU A 89 -13.79 -12.47 -15.22
C LEU A 89 -13.80 -11.04 -15.74
N SER A 90 -14.80 -10.74 -16.58
CA SER A 90 -15.07 -9.36 -16.97
C SER A 90 -16.45 -8.94 -16.54
N PHE A 91 -16.56 -7.73 -15.96
CA PHE A 91 -17.80 -7.13 -15.47
C PHE A 91 -18.15 -5.89 -16.30
N PRO A 92 -19.37 -5.72 -16.79
CA PRO A 92 -19.77 -4.51 -17.52
C PRO A 92 -19.71 -3.28 -16.60
N LEU A 93 -19.01 -2.24 -17.03
CA LEU A 93 -18.91 -0.98 -16.28
C LEU A 93 -20.28 -0.36 -16.01
N VAL A 94 -21.23 -0.56 -16.92
CA VAL A 94 -22.60 -0.04 -16.80
C VAL A 94 -23.34 -0.55 -15.55
N ASN A 95 -22.94 -1.70 -14.99
CA ASN A 95 -23.58 -2.26 -13.80
C ASN A 95 -23.25 -1.47 -12.52
N MET A 96 -22.10 -0.79 -12.48
CA MET A 96 -21.62 -0.16 -11.26
C MET A 96 -21.15 1.30 -11.44
N GLY A 97 -20.88 1.71 -12.68
CA GLY A 97 -20.22 2.98 -12.97
C GLY A 97 -18.76 3.01 -12.45
N ALA A 98 -18.07 4.13 -12.64
CA ALA A 98 -16.73 4.34 -12.12
C ALA A 98 -16.77 4.73 -10.62
N SER A 99 -17.11 3.78 -9.77
CA SER A 99 -17.27 3.96 -8.32
C SER A 99 -16.44 2.93 -7.57
N LEU A 100 -15.47 3.35 -6.76
CA LEU A 100 -14.64 2.45 -5.95
C LEU A 100 -15.46 1.60 -4.97
N PRO A 101 -16.47 2.12 -4.23
CA PRO A 101 -17.30 1.29 -3.39
C PRO A 101 -18.06 0.21 -4.17
N ASN A 102 -18.66 0.58 -5.31
CA ASN A 102 -19.41 -0.37 -6.14
C ASN A 102 -18.49 -1.39 -6.83
N LEU A 103 -17.29 -0.97 -7.26
CA LEU A 103 -16.27 -1.87 -7.75
C LEU A 103 -15.94 -2.93 -6.70
N LEU A 104 -15.61 -2.51 -5.47
CA LEU A 104 -15.25 -3.43 -4.38
C LEU A 104 -16.39 -4.36 -4.02
N ALA A 105 -17.63 -3.87 -3.96
CA ALA A 105 -18.82 -4.69 -3.72
C ALA A 105 -19.01 -5.75 -4.81
N THR A 106 -18.61 -5.45 -6.05
CA THR A 106 -18.70 -6.40 -7.17
C THR A 106 -17.55 -7.42 -7.17
N VAL A 107 -16.29 -6.96 -7.10
CA VAL A 107 -15.13 -7.86 -7.26
C VAL A 107 -14.70 -8.52 -5.96
N CYS A 108 -15.10 -7.99 -4.81
CA CYS A 108 -14.78 -8.50 -3.47
C CYS A 108 -16.03 -8.71 -2.58
N GLY A 109 -17.21 -8.82 -3.16
CA GLY A 109 -18.47 -9.01 -2.43
C GLY A 109 -18.76 -10.47 -2.08
N ASN A 110 -19.98 -10.93 -2.35
CA ASN A 110 -20.47 -12.26 -2.00
C ASN A 110 -19.66 -13.43 -2.60
N LEU A 111 -18.77 -13.18 -3.53
CA LEU A 111 -17.88 -14.22 -4.08
C LEU A 111 -17.16 -15.01 -2.98
N TYR A 112 -16.77 -14.34 -1.90
CA TYR A 112 -16.05 -14.95 -0.77
C TYR A 112 -16.94 -15.77 0.17
N GLU A 113 -18.27 -15.67 0.00
CA GLU A 113 -19.26 -16.43 0.76
C GLU A 113 -19.71 -17.73 0.02
N LEU A 114 -19.30 -17.90 -1.24
CA LEU A 114 -19.72 -19.03 -2.06
C LEU A 114 -19.14 -20.35 -1.55
N ARG A 115 -20.00 -21.27 -1.20
CA ARG A 115 -19.64 -22.60 -0.65
C ARG A 115 -18.96 -23.54 -1.65
N GLU A 116 -19.00 -23.21 -2.92
CA GLU A 116 -18.37 -23.91 -4.03
C GLU A 116 -16.84 -23.81 -3.95
N PHE A 117 -16.32 -22.84 -3.20
CA PHE A 117 -14.89 -22.56 -3.12
C PHE A 117 -14.31 -22.94 -1.76
N SER A 118 -13.15 -23.59 -1.80
CA SER A 118 -12.22 -23.78 -0.68
C SER A 118 -11.03 -22.80 -0.77
N GLY A 119 -11.08 -21.87 -1.69
CA GLY A 119 -10.13 -20.77 -1.84
C GLY A 119 -10.59 -19.79 -2.92
N LEU A 120 -10.50 -18.48 -2.62
CA LEU A 120 -10.78 -17.41 -3.56
C LEU A 120 -9.97 -16.18 -3.20
N LYS A 121 -9.12 -15.71 -4.12
CA LYS A 121 -8.29 -14.53 -3.93
C LYS A 121 -8.29 -13.66 -5.18
N LEU A 122 -8.58 -12.38 -5.02
CA LEU A 122 -8.46 -11.41 -6.10
C LEU A 122 -6.98 -11.11 -6.34
N ILE A 123 -6.48 -11.41 -7.52
CA ILE A 123 -5.06 -11.27 -7.89
C ILE A 123 -4.78 -9.92 -8.51
N ASP A 124 -5.57 -9.52 -9.51
CA ASP A 124 -5.37 -8.25 -10.21
C ASP A 124 -6.68 -7.68 -10.76
N LEU A 125 -6.64 -6.39 -11.11
CA LEU A 125 -7.72 -5.63 -11.72
C LEU A 125 -7.18 -4.82 -12.91
N GLU A 126 -7.89 -4.88 -14.05
CA GLU A 126 -7.74 -3.90 -15.11
C GLU A 126 -8.98 -3.01 -15.14
N LEU A 127 -8.77 -1.71 -14.99
CA LEU A 127 -9.84 -0.74 -14.80
C LEU A 127 -9.97 0.17 -16.03
N PRO A 128 -11.20 0.33 -16.57
CA PRO A 128 -11.44 1.23 -17.69
C PRO A 128 -11.07 2.68 -17.38
N ARG A 129 -10.79 3.45 -18.42
CA ARG A 129 -10.43 4.86 -18.35
C ARG A 129 -11.43 5.70 -17.55
N ALA A 130 -12.69 5.34 -17.51
CA ALA A 130 -13.73 6.02 -16.73
C ALA A 130 -13.38 6.20 -15.24
N PHE A 131 -12.60 5.26 -14.66
CA PHE A 131 -12.09 5.43 -13.30
C PHE A 131 -11.08 6.58 -13.19
N ALA A 132 -10.17 6.74 -14.16
CA ALA A 132 -9.24 7.85 -14.19
C ALA A 132 -9.92 9.21 -14.46
N ASP A 133 -11.11 9.21 -15.03
CA ASP A 133 -11.89 10.43 -15.25
C ASP A 133 -12.68 10.83 -13.99
N GLN A 134 -13.06 9.83 -13.17
CA GLN A 134 -13.79 10.03 -11.92
C GLN A 134 -12.88 10.33 -10.73
N TYR A 135 -11.66 9.75 -10.70
CA TYR A 135 -10.73 9.85 -9.58
C TYR A 135 -9.44 10.57 -10.00
N PRO A 136 -9.00 11.58 -9.25
CA PRO A 136 -7.83 12.39 -9.63
C PRO A 136 -6.49 11.64 -9.48
N GLY A 137 -6.46 10.54 -8.70
CA GLY A 137 -5.25 9.83 -8.37
C GLY A 137 -4.30 10.60 -7.44
N PRO A 138 -3.02 10.16 -7.33
CA PRO A 138 -2.01 10.85 -6.54
C PRO A 138 -1.78 12.28 -7.06
N GLN A 139 -1.80 13.24 -6.16
CA GLN A 139 -1.58 14.66 -6.52
C GLN A 139 -0.10 15.00 -6.57
N PHE A 140 0.70 14.37 -5.73
CA PHE A 140 2.14 14.59 -5.62
C PHE A 140 2.93 13.42 -6.18
N GLY A 141 2.55 12.20 -5.81
CA GLY A 141 3.22 10.97 -6.26
C GLY A 141 4.74 11.03 -6.03
N ILE A 142 5.52 10.48 -6.95
CA ILE A 142 6.98 10.46 -6.86
C ILE A 142 7.57 11.86 -7.07
N VAL A 143 7.19 12.51 -8.17
CA VAL A 143 7.78 13.80 -8.58
C VAL A 143 7.47 14.91 -7.57
N GLY A 144 6.22 15.01 -7.13
CA GLY A 144 5.81 16.01 -6.14
C GLY A 144 6.47 15.80 -4.78
N THR A 145 6.61 14.56 -4.36
CA THR A 145 7.29 14.20 -3.10
C THR A 145 8.77 14.57 -3.14
N ARG A 146 9.48 14.25 -4.22
CA ARG A 146 10.88 14.67 -4.41
C ARG A 146 11.03 16.17 -4.38
N ARG A 147 10.16 16.89 -5.08
CA ARG A 147 10.16 18.37 -5.08
C ARG A 147 9.99 18.94 -3.66
N LEU A 148 9.07 18.39 -2.87
CA LEU A 148 8.80 18.86 -1.51
C LEU A 148 9.94 18.53 -0.54
N THR A 149 10.61 17.42 -0.70
CA THR A 149 11.74 17.02 0.16
C THR A 149 13.08 17.60 -0.29
N GLY A 150 13.18 18.02 -1.55
CA GLY A 150 14.44 18.47 -2.15
C GLY A 150 15.47 17.35 -2.29
N VAL A 151 15.04 16.08 -2.34
CA VAL A 151 15.92 14.90 -2.42
C VAL A 151 15.88 14.32 -3.82
N GLU A 152 17.00 14.39 -4.53
CA GLU A 152 17.16 13.85 -5.87
C GLU A 152 18.28 12.79 -5.93
N GLY A 153 18.17 11.84 -6.87
CA GLY A 153 19.22 10.86 -7.19
C GLY A 153 19.45 9.77 -6.13
N ARG A 154 18.76 9.79 -5.01
CA ARG A 154 18.83 8.78 -3.94
C ARG A 154 17.46 8.57 -3.30
N PRO A 155 17.25 7.52 -2.50
CA PRO A 155 16.03 7.41 -1.70
C PRO A 155 15.85 8.56 -0.71
N ILE A 156 14.61 8.84 -0.38
CA ILE A 156 14.25 9.72 0.73
C ILE A 156 14.40 8.89 2.01
N ILE A 157 15.36 9.25 2.86
CA ILE A 157 15.67 8.50 4.08
C ILE A 157 14.84 9.04 5.23
N GLY A 158 14.11 8.15 5.89
CA GLY A 158 13.19 8.50 6.96
C GLY A 158 13.20 7.57 8.15
N THR A 159 12.41 7.97 9.16
CA THR A 159 12.17 7.17 10.36
C THR A 159 10.73 7.29 10.82
N ILE A 160 10.36 6.47 11.81
CA ILE A 160 9.09 6.49 12.53
C ILE A 160 9.35 7.00 13.95
N ILE A 161 8.47 7.82 14.49
CA ILE A 161 8.51 8.20 15.91
C ILE A 161 8.47 6.94 16.77
N LYS A 162 9.45 6.79 17.66
CA LYS A 162 9.55 5.69 18.65
C LYS A 162 9.91 6.22 20.02
N PRO A 163 9.32 5.68 21.12
CA PRO A 163 8.36 4.58 21.17
C PRO A 163 7.03 4.91 20.47
N SER A 164 6.28 3.86 20.06
CA SER A 164 5.04 3.99 19.27
C SER A 164 3.96 4.78 19.96
N VAL A 165 3.88 4.73 21.28
CA VAL A 165 2.92 5.45 22.14
C VAL A 165 3.61 5.92 23.41
N GLY A 166 2.97 6.87 24.11
CA GLY A 166 3.38 7.32 25.45
C GLY A 166 4.18 8.63 25.48
N LEU A 167 4.71 9.10 24.34
CA LEU A 167 5.37 10.42 24.30
C LEU A 167 4.35 11.55 24.38
N THR A 168 4.64 12.54 25.22
CA THR A 168 3.90 13.82 25.22
C THR A 168 4.21 14.61 23.93
N PRO A 169 3.41 15.64 23.59
CA PRO A 169 3.70 16.52 22.46
C PRO A 169 5.12 17.12 22.52
N GLN A 170 5.58 17.53 23.69
CA GLN A 170 6.90 18.12 23.89
C GLN A 170 8.02 17.11 23.72
N GLN A 171 7.86 15.89 24.26
CA GLN A 171 8.83 14.81 24.08
C GLN A 171 8.92 14.37 22.61
N THR A 172 7.79 14.34 21.90
CA THR A 172 7.77 14.08 20.46
C THR A 172 8.52 15.16 19.68
N ALA A 173 8.30 16.43 20.01
CA ALA A 173 9.00 17.55 19.37
C ALA A 173 10.52 17.51 19.63
N GLU A 174 10.96 17.16 20.84
CA GLU A 174 12.37 17.01 21.17
C GLU A 174 13.04 15.86 20.41
N LEU A 175 12.35 14.71 20.29
CA LEU A 175 12.81 13.61 19.47
C LEU A 175 12.93 14.03 18.00
N VAL A 176 11.91 14.73 17.46
CA VAL A 176 11.95 15.25 16.08
C VAL A 176 13.12 16.21 15.89
N ARG A 177 13.42 17.07 16.84
CA ARG A 177 14.60 17.95 16.81
C ARG A 177 15.87 17.15 16.62
N THR A 178 16.08 16.12 17.43
CA THR A 178 17.25 15.23 17.34
C THR A 178 17.33 14.56 15.97
N LEU A 179 16.20 14.09 15.44
CA LEU A 179 16.11 13.40 14.15
C LEU A 179 16.45 14.31 12.96
N ILE A 180 15.91 15.53 12.95
CA ILE A 180 16.16 16.47 11.84
C ILE A 180 17.56 17.07 11.89
N GLU A 181 18.12 17.31 13.08
CA GLU A 181 19.52 17.73 13.25
C GLU A 181 20.51 16.63 12.78
N ALA A 182 20.14 15.36 12.89
CA ALA A 182 20.87 14.24 12.29
C ALA A 182 20.74 14.21 10.76
N GLY A 183 19.88 15.04 10.17
CA GLY A 183 19.75 15.23 8.73
C GLY A 183 18.74 14.30 8.06
N LEU A 184 17.77 13.74 8.75
CA LEU A 184 16.68 12.99 8.13
C LEU A 184 15.88 13.83 7.14
N ASP A 185 15.41 13.19 6.07
CA ASP A 185 14.59 13.81 5.03
C ASP A 185 13.10 13.67 5.33
N PHE A 186 12.70 12.57 6.02
CA PHE A 186 11.32 12.20 6.27
C PHE A 186 11.12 11.63 7.68
N ILE A 187 10.05 12.03 8.33
CA ILE A 187 9.62 11.50 9.63
C ILE A 187 8.12 11.22 9.54
N LYS A 188 7.66 10.12 10.12
CA LYS A 188 6.22 9.85 10.26
C LYS A 188 5.84 9.57 11.70
N ASP A 189 4.61 9.91 12.05
CA ASP A 189 3.97 9.39 13.26
C ASP A 189 3.86 7.86 13.20
N ASP A 190 3.78 7.24 14.35
CA ASP A 190 3.34 5.84 14.43
C ASP A 190 1.85 5.73 14.06
N GLU A 191 1.44 4.61 13.50
CA GLU A 191 0.04 4.35 13.14
C GLU A 191 -0.91 4.35 14.35
N LEU A 192 -0.37 4.20 15.55
CA LEU A 192 -1.12 4.23 16.80
C LEU A 192 -1.29 5.65 17.38
N MET A 193 -0.63 6.65 16.79
CA MET A 193 -0.54 8.02 17.31
C MET A 193 -1.37 9.01 16.45
N ALA A 194 -2.67 8.76 16.28
CA ALA A 194 -3.56 9.72 15.62
C ALA A 194 -3.91 10.86 16.59
N ASN A 195 -4.86 10.65 17.50
CA ASN A 195 -5.33 11.68 18.44
C ASN A 195 -5.56 11.11 19.85
N PRO A 196 -4.56 10.46 20.50
CA PRO A 196 -4.74 9.90 21.83
C PRO A 196 -4.75 10.97 22.92
N PRO A 197 -5.47 10.74 24.04
CA PRO A 197 -5.60 11.72 25.13
C PRO A 197 -4.27 12.21 25.72
N HIS A 198 -3.22 11.35 25.77
CA HIS A 198 -1.91 11.72 26.32
C HIS A 198 -1.06 12.56 25.37
N SER A 199 -1.46 12.63 24.08
CA SER A 199 -0.79 13.42 23.06
C SER A 199 -1.82 13.90 22.03
N PRO A 200 -2.66 14.89 22.39
CA PRO A 200 -3.70 15.42 21.50
C PRO A 200 -3.10 15.91 20.19
N PHE A 201 -3.79 15.64 19.08
CA PHE A 201 -3.31 15.91 17.74
C PHE A 201 -2.79 17.35 17.57
N SER A 202 -3.63 18.33 17.88
CA SER A 202 -3.29 19.76 17.68
C SER A 202 -2.08 20.19 18.51
N GLU A 203 -1.94 19.70 19.74
CA GLU A 203 -0.79 20.04 20.59
C GLU A 203 0.50 19.42 20.05
N ARG A 204 0.46 18.13 19.66
CA ARG A 204 1.61 17.43 19.07
C ARG A 204 2.03 18.07 17.75
N PHE A 205 1.07 18.30 16.84
CA PHE A 205 1.36 18.90 15.57
C PHE A 205 2.01 20.29 15.73
N ARG A 206 1.45 21.16 16.58
CA ARG A 206 2.03 22.50 16.82
C ARG A 206 3.43 22.44 17.41
N ALA A 207 3.66 21.53 18.37
CA ALA A 207 4.98 21.38 18.98
C ALA A 207 6.04 20.91 17.98
N VAL A 208 5.70 19.90 17.17
CA VAL A 208 6.59 19.35 16.14
C VAL A 208 6.82 20.34 15.00
N SER A 209 5.75 20.99 14.49
CA SER A 209 5.84 21.96 13.39
C SER A 209 6.71 23.16 13.74
N ARG A 210 6.66 23.63 14.99
CA ARG A 210 7.57 24.69 15.45
C ARG A 210 9.04 24.28 15.30
N VAL A 211 9.37 23.08 15.74
CA VAL A 211 10.75 22.56 15.63
C VAL A 211 11.18 22.43 14.16
N ILE A 212 10.32 21.93 13.30
CA ILE A 212 10.62 21.77 11.87
C ILE A 212 10.76 23.14 11.18
N ASN A 213 9.89 24.10 11.49
CA ASN A 213 9.96 25.46 10.92
C ASN A 213 11.22 26.20 11.39
N ASP A 214 11.53 26.15 12.71
CA ASP A 214 12.77 26.74 13.25
C ASP A 214 14.02 26.13 12.59
N TYR A 215 14.02 24.84 12.31
CA TYR A 215 15.11 24.18 11.58
C TYR A 215 15.16 24.65 10.12
N ALA A 216 14.03 24.72 9.45
CA ALA A 216 13.94 25.17 8.06
C ALA A 216 14.41 26.62 7.90
N ASP A 217 14.05 27.52 8.81
CA ASP A 217 14.46 28.93 8.81
C ASP A 217 15.98 29.06 8.96
N ARG A 218 16.62 28.20 9.78
CA ARG A 218 18.08 28.20 9.98
C ARG A 218 18.86 27.61 8.82
N THR A 219 18.32 26.56 8.19
CA THR A 219 19.10 25.71 7.28
C THR A 219 18.64 25.80 5.82
N GLY A 220 17.48 26.39 5.55
CA GLY A 220 16.82 26.37 4.24
C GLY A 220 16.26 24.99 3.86
N LYS A 221 16.29 24.00 4.76
CA LYS A 221 15.89 22.61 4.50
C LYS A 221 14.69 22.22 5.36
N LYS A 222 13.59 21.82 4.76
CA LYS A 222 12.37 21.43 5.47
C LYS A 222 12.13 19.93 5.36
N PRO A 223 12.43 19.13 6.40
CA PRO A 223 12.11 17.70 6.42
C PRO A 223 10.59 17.47 6.29
N MET A 224 10.20 16.42 5.56
CA MET A 224 8.80 16.05 5.45
C MET A 224 8.34 15.34 6.71
N TYR A 225 7.22 15.77 7.28
CA TYR A 225 6.58 15.12 8.42
C TYR A 225 5.18 14.64 8.05
N ALA A 226 5.00 13.32 8.01
CA ALA A 226 3.73 12.67 7.77
C ALA A 226 3.01 12.48 9.12
N VAL A 227 2.19 13.47 9.47
CA VAL A 227 1.43 13.45 10.72
C VAL A 227 0.16 12.61 10.56
N ASN A 228 -0.11 11.74 11.53
CA ASN A 228 -1.24 10.82 11.48
C ASN A 228 -2.56 11.54 11.80
N ILE A 229 -3.39 11.67 10.77
CA ILE A 229 -4.74 12.30 10.85
C ILE A 229 -5.88 11.28 10.84
N THR A 230 -5.57 9.98 10.97
CA THR A 230 -6.58 8.92 10.97
C THR A 230 -7.63 9.18 12.04
N ASP A 231 -8.88 9.39 11.64
CA ASP A 231 -10.02 9.67 12.51
C ASP A 231 -11.33 9.49 11.73
N GLU A 232 -12.46 9.90 12.26
CA GLU A 232 -13.70 10.09 11.53
C GLU A 232 -13.52 11.11 10.39
N ILE A 233 -14.34 11.04 9.35
CA ILE A 233 -14.11 11.80 8.10
C ILE A 233 -13.98 13.31 8.36
N ASP A 234 -14.91 13.89 9.13
CA ASP A 234 -14.91 15.34 9.40
C ASP A 234 -13.68 15.76 10.23
N GLU A 235 -13.25 14.92 11.16
CA GLU A 235 -12.06 15.15 11.95
C GLU A 235 -10.78 15.03 11.10
N MET A 236 -10.72 14.06 10.20
CA MET A 236 -9.59 13.95 9.25
C MET A 236 -9.45 15.22 8.41
N LEU A 237 -10.56 15.78 7.91
CA LEU A 237 -10.54 17.03 7.14
C LEU A 237 -10.08 18.21 8.01
N ARG A 238 -10.61 18.30 9.23
CA ARG A 238 -10.21 19.34 10.19
C ARG A 238 -8.72 19.25 10.55
N HIS A 239 -8.23 18.05 10.81
CA HIS A 239 -6.81 17.82 11.08
C HIS A 239 -5.94 18.16 9.87
N HIS A 240 -6.37 17.79 8.64
CA HIS A 240 -5.67 18.17 7.42
C HIS A 240 -5.54 19.70 7.30
N ASP A 241 -6.60 20.45 7.54
CA ASP A 241 -6.61 21.89 7.43
C ASP A 241 -5.73 22.56 8.49
N GLU A 242 -5.69 21.98 9.69
CA GLU A 242 -4.75 22.41 10.74
C GLU A 242 -3.29 22.16 10.31
N VAL A 243 -3.00 21.02 9.69
CA VAL A 243 -1.67 20.72 9.15
C VAL A 243 -1.29 21.70 8.04
N LEU A 244 -2.19 21.93 7.09
CA LEU A 244 -1.98 22.82 5.96
C LEU A 244 -1.70 24.27 6.44
N THR A 245 -2.56 24.81 7.30
CA THR A 245 -2.44 26.18 7.84
C THR A 245 -1.24 26.37 8.74
N GLY A 246 -0.83 25.31 9.47
CA GLY A 246 0.38 25.27 10.29
C GLY A 246 1.67 25.06 9.49
N GLY A 247 1.60 25.06 8.14
CA GLY A 247 2.74 24.86 7.26
C GLY A 247 3.32 23.46 7.28
N GLY A 248 2.50 22.43 7.61
CA GLY A 248 2.90 21.03 7.53
C GLY A 248 3.15 20.57 6.09
N THR A 249 3.75 19.42 5.93
CA THR A 249 4.30 18.96 4.65
C THR A 249 3.68 17.67 4.13
N CYS A 250 2.99 16.89 4.98
CA CYS A 250 2.40 15.60 4.62
C CYS A 250 1.39 15.16 5.69
N VAL A 251 0.36 14.43 5.30
CA VAL A 251 -0.56 13.75 6.21
C VAL A 251 -0.48 12.24 6.03
N MET A 252 -0.73 11.48 7.08
CA MET A 252 -0.78 10.02 7.03
C MET A 252 -2.18 9.53 7.41
N VAL A 253 -2.64 8.49 6.73
CA VAL A 253 -3.88 7.77 7.06
C VAL A 253 -3.68 6.26 7.08
N SER A 254 -4.35 5.57 8.01
CA SER A 254 -4.46 4.12 8.09
C SER A 254 -5.53 3.63 7.12
N LEU A 255 -5.11 3.23 5.91
CA LEU A 255 -5.96 2.97 4.75
C LEU A 255 -7.12 2.02 5.04
N ASN A 256 -6.80 0.83 5.58
CA ASN A 256 -7.80 -0.23 5.80
C ASN A 256 -8.85 0.14 6.85
N HIS A 257 -8.54 1.09 7.73
CA HIS A 257 -9.43 1.50 8.82
C HIS A 257 -10.27 2.74 8.48
N THR A 258 -9.83 3.54 7.50
CA THR A 258 -10.61 4.68 6.99
C THR A 258 -11.48 4.31 5.79
N GLY A 259 -11.04 3.36 4.97
CA GLY A 259 -11.74 2.94 3.77
C GLY A 259 -11.51 3.85 2.55
N ALA A 260 -11.62 3.25 1.36
CA ALA A 260 -11.34 3.93 0.10
C ALA A 260 -12.24 5.17 -0.16
N PRO A 261 -13.54 5.16 0.17
CA PRO A 261 -14.38 6.36 0.02
C PRO A 261 -13.90 7.55 0.86
N ALA A 262 -13.49 7.31 2.10
CA ALA A 262 -13.01 8.37 2.99
C ALA A 262 -11.69 8.97 2.49
N VAL A 263 -10.76 8.13 2.03
CA VAL A 263 -9.48 8.58 1.46
C VAL A 263 -9.71 9.35 0.14
N ALA A 264 -10.61 8.87 -0.73
CA ALA A 264 -10.98 9.58 -1.96
C ALA A 264 -11.68 10.92 -1.66
N HIS A 265 -12.46 10.99 -0.58
CA HIS A 265 -13.06 12.24 -0.10
C HIS A 265 -11.97 13.19 0.41
N LEU A 266 -11.07 12.73 1.27
CA LEU A 266 -9.91 13.48 1.73
C LEU A 266 -9.08 14.01 0.54
N ARG A 267 -8.79 13.17 -0.48
CA ARG A 267 -7.99 13.60 -1.64
C ARG A 267 -8.60 14.77 -2.41
N ARG A 268 -9.92 14.80 -2.57
CA ARG A 268 -10.60 15.94 -3.23
C ARG A 268 -10.45 17.26 -2.46
N HIS A 269 -10.25 17.20 -1.17
CA HIS A 269 -10.04 18.33 -0.27
C HIS A 269 -8.55 18.65 -0.08
N ALA A 270 -7.72 17.63 0.05
CA ALA A 270 -6.34 17.75 0.51
C ALA A 270 -5.43 18.45 -0.49
N GLN A 271 -4.60 19.36 0.03
CA GLN A 271 -3.54 20.09 -0.67
C GLN A 271 -2.13 19.64 -0.22
N LEU A 272 -2.04 18.54 0.52
CA LEU A 272 -0.82 17.93 1.01
C LEU A 272 -0.71 16.49 0.49
N PRO A 273 0.51 15.93 0.39
CA PRO A 273 0.70 14.52 0.13
C PRO A 273 -0.02 13.65 1.16
N ILE A 274 -0.64 12.56 0.69
CA ILE A 274 -1.26 11.55 1.54
C ILE A 274 -0.35 10.33 1.61
N HIS A 275 0.21 10.08 2.80
CA HIS A 275 1.00 8.90 3.10
C HIS A 275 0.07 7.78 3.57
N GLY A 276 -0.09 6.74 2.74
CA GLY A 276 -0.99 5.62 2.98
C GLY A 276 -0.32 4.51 3.78
N HIS A 277 -0.71 4.34 5.04
CA HIS A 277 -0.27 3.23 5.87
C HIS A 277 -1.21 2.04 5.73
N ARG A 278 -0.68 0.85 5.39
CA ARG A 278 -1.49 -0.35 5.12
C ARG A 278 -1.63 -1.29 6.33
N ASN A 279 -1.58 -0.77 7.56
CA ASN A 279 -1.80 -1.59 8.75
C ASN A 279 -3.12 -2.38 8.63
N GLY A 280 -3.11 -3.63 9.10
CA GLY A 280 -4.21 -4.58 8.85
C GLY A 280 -4.08 -5.37 7.54
N TRP A 281 -3.09 -5.09 6.69
CA TRP A 281 -2.86 -5.78 5.41
C TRP A 281 -2.81 -7.31 5.54
N GLY A 282 -2.17 -7.83 6.61
CA GLY A 282 -2.10 -9.27 6.84
C GLY A 282 -3.46 -9.97 6.96
N MET A 283 -4.50 -9.27 7.43
CA MET A 283 -5.87 -9.83 7.48
C MET A 283 -6.44 -10.05 6.06
N LEU A 284 -6.02 -9.26 5.10
CA LEU A 284 -6.57 -9.26 3.74
C LEU A 284 -5.84 -10.19 2.78
N THR A 285 -4.62 -10.67 3.13
CA THR A 285 -3.78 -11.32 2.12
C THR A 285 -2.92 -12.48 2.63
N ARG A 286 -2.73 -12.63 3.96
CA ARG A 286 -1.79 -13.61 4.51
C ARG A 286 -2.10 -15.05 4.10
N GLU A 287 -3.39 -15.41 3.96
CA GLU A 287 -3.79 -16.68 3.41
C GLU A 287 -3.58 -16.70 1.88
N PRO A 288 -2.84 -17.68 1.32
CA PRO A 288 -2.56 -17.73 -0.12
C PRO A 288 -3.80 -17.83 -1.02
N TYR A 289 -4.88 -18.42 -0.50
CA TYR A 289 -6.13 -18.66 -1.23
C TYR A 289 -7.31 -17.86 -0.67
N LEU A 290 -7.06 -16.76 0.08
CA LEU A 290 -8.13 -15.86 0.56
C LEU A 290 -7.70 -14.40 0.48
N GLY A 291 -8.63 -13.54 0.09
CA GLY A 291 -8.48 -12.09 0.16
C GLY A 291 -8.05 -11.43 -1.14
N ILE A 292 -7.08 -10.51 -1.08
CA ILE A 292 -6.67 -9.66 -2.20
C ILE A 292 -5.14 -9.56 -2.29
N GLU A 293 -4.59 -9.67 -3.49
CA GLU A 293 -3.16 -9.41 -3.74
C GLU A 293 -2.85 -7.91 -3.86
N TYR A 294 -1.59 -7.57 -3.57
CA TYR A 294 -1.18 -6.17 -3.57
C TYR A 294 -1.32 -5.51 -4.96
N ALA A 295 -1.20 -6.26 -6.04
CA ALA A 295 -1.38 -5.76 -7.40
C ALA A 295 -2.77 -5.14 -7.60
N ALA A 296 -3.83 -5.80 -7.13
CA ALA A 296 -5.19 -5.25 -7.16
C ALA A 296 -5.38 -4.15 -6.09
N TYR A 297 -4.93 -4.40 -4.86
CA TYR A 297 -5.09 -3.52 -3.71
C TYR A 297 -4.52 -2.12 -3.96
N GLN A 298 -3.31 -2.01 -4.47
CA GLN A 298 -2.66 -0.72 -4.70
C GLN A 298 -3.36 0.15 -5.77
N LYS A 299 -4.03 -0.47 -6.76
CA LYS A 299 -4.78 0.27 -7.78
C LYS A 299 -5.95 1.04 -7.19
N ILE A 300 -6.65 0.45 -6.22
CA ILE A 300 -7.75 1.08 -5.48
C ILE A 300 -7.27 2.34 -4.75
N TRP A 301 -6.15 2.23 -4.04
CA TRP A 301 -5.63 3.33 -3.24
C TRP A 301 -4.95 4.41 -4.07
N ARG A 302 -4.34 4.05 -5.19
CA ARG A 302 -3.83 5.03 -6.16
C ARG A 302 -4.98 5.83 -6.77
N LEU A 303 -6.07 5.20 -7.16
CA LEU A 303 -7.29 5.91 -7.59
C LEU A 303 -7.84 6.79 -6.46
N ALA A 304 -7.89 6.30 -5.23
CA ALA A 304 -8.31 7.10 -4.08
C ALA A 304 -7.38 8.30 -3.79
N GLY A 305 -6.19 8.35 -4.39
CA GLY A 305 -5.30 9.51 -4.36
C GLY A 305 -4.16 9.48 -3.36
N VAL A 306 -3.72 8.28 -2.97
CA VAL A 306 -2.57 8.08 -2.07
C VAL A 306 -1.26 8.36 -2.82
N ASP A 307 -0.40 9.20 -2.25
CA ASP A 307 0.87 9.61 -2.86
C ASP A 307 2.05 8.69 -2.47
N HIS A 308 2.05 8.18 -1.25
CA HIS A 308 3.05 7.23 -0.74
C HIS A 308 2.35 5.99 -0.20
N MET A 309 2.86 4.80 -0.47
CA MET A 309 2.20 3.56 -0.06
C MET A 309 3.19 2.52 0.47
N HIS A 310 2.90 2.00 1.66
CA HIS A 310 3.74 0.99 2.31
C HIS A 310 3.79 -0.34 1.53
N CYS A 311 5.01 -0.90 1.39
CA CYS A 311 5.28 -2.19 0.75
C CYS A 311 5.93 -3.22 1.69
N ASN A 312 6.27 -2.88 2.93
CA ASN A 312 7.31 -3.51 3.74
C ASN A 312 8.72 -3.33 3.14
N GLY A 313 9.70 -4.06 3.64
CA GLY A 313 11.06 -4.07 3.14
C GLY A 313 11.58 -5.50 3.04
N LEU A 314 12.78 -5.66 2.49
CA LEU A 314 13.41 -6.96 2.38
C LEU A 314 13.81 -7.47 3.76
N ARG A 315 13.74 -8.80 3.96
CA ARG A 315 14.06 -9.45 5.25
C ARG A 315 13.35 -8.75 6.42
N ASN A 316 12.06 -8.42 6.20
CA ASN A 316 11.25 -7.70 7.17
C ASN A 316 10.86 -8.56 8.38
N LYS A 317 10.33 -7.93 9.42
CA LYS A 317 9.90 -8.60 10.66
C LYS A 317 8.52 -9.28 10.57
N PHE A 318 7.85 -9.20 9.42
CA PHE A 318 6.51 -9.76 9.21
C PHE A 318 6.57 -11.04 8.38
N TRP A 319 5.43 -11.63 8.11
CA TRP A 319 5.27 -12.88 7.37
C TRP A 319 5.56 -12.76 5.86
N GLU A 320 5.54 -11.55 5.31
CA GLU A 320 5.57 -11.29 3.86
C GLU A 320 6.94 -11.60 3.27
N PRO A 321 7.02 -12.46 2.23
CA PRO A 321 8.29 -12.80 1.60
C PRO A 321 8.84 -11.66 0.73
N ASP A 322 10.15 -11.68 0.51
CA ASP A 322 10.87 -10.63 -0.23
C ASP A 322 10.31 -10.45 -1.66
N GLU A 323 9.91 -11.52 -2.33
CA GLU A 323 9.35 -11.48 -3.69
C GLU A 323 8.05 -10.69 -3.74
N SER A 324 7.19 -10.84 -2.72
CA SER A 324 5.94 -10.06 -2.58
C SER A 324 6.24 -8.57 -2.36
N VAL A 325 7.23 -8.26 -1.52
CA VAL A 325 7.68 -6.88 -1.27
C VAL A 325 8.19 -6.22 -2.56
N ILE A 326 9.01 -6.93 -3.32
CA ILE A 326 9.57 -6.45 -4.60
C ILE A 326 8.45 -6.19 -5.59
N ALA A 327 7.56 -7.17 -5.79
CA ALA A 327 6.39 -7.05 -6.68
C ALA A 327 5.48 -5.87 -6.26
N SER A 328 5.28 -5.67 -4.96
CA SER A 328 4.50 -4.56 -4.41
C SER A 328 5.11 -3.20 -4.74
N ALA A 329 6.43 -3.06 -4.57
CA ALA A 329 7.13 -1.82 -4.90
C ALA A 329 7.10 -1.54 -6.42
N GLN A 330 7.37 -2.54 -7.24
CA GLN A 330 7.32 -2.44 -8.70
C GLN A 330 5.93 -2.10 -9.22
N ALA A 331 4.87 -2.65 -8.61
CA ALA A 331 3.49 -2.33 -8.97
C ALA A 331 3.16 -0.84 -8.78
N LEU A 332 3.69 -0.19 -7.74
CA LEU A 332 3.50 1.25 -7.51
C LEU A 332 4.25 2.13 -8.52
N LEU A 333 5.35 1.61 -9.08
CA LEU A 333 6.17 2.27 -10.09
C LEU A 333 5.68 2.01 -11.53
N THR A 334 4.69 1.13 -11.71
CA THR A 334 4.10 0.81 -13.00
C THR A 334 2.90 1.72 -13.26
N PRO A 335 2.81 2.40 -14.43
CA PRO A 335 1.66 3.22 -14.78
C PRO A 335 0.34 2.46 -14.75
N LEU A 336 -0.74 3.08 -14.22
CA LEU A 336 -2.10 2.54 -14.32
C LEU A 336 -2.73 2.81 -15.68
N TYR A 337 -2.48 3.99 -16.23
CA TYR A 337 -2.94 4.44 -17.56
C TYR A 337 -1.79 5.14 -18.26
N GLU A 338 -1.79 5.08 -19.59
CA GLU A 338 -0.72 5.64 -20.40
C GLU A 338 -0.54 7.16 -20.17
N ASP A 339 -1.63 7.92 -20.17
CA ASP A 339 -1.65 9.37 -20.01
C ASP A 339 -1.87 9.86 -18.56
N LYS A 340 -2.32 8.97 -17.68
CA LYS A 340 -2.47 9.21 -16.24
C LYS A 340 -1.78 8.09 -15.47
N PRO A 341 -0.45 8.15 -15.33
CA PRO A 341 0.32 7.03 -14.77
C PRO A 341 -0.01 6.75 -13.29
N TYR A 342 -0.48 7.74 -12.55
CA TYR A 342 -0.86 7.62 -11.15
C TYR A 342 0.19 6.90 -10.29
N LEU A 343 1.48 7.18 -10.53
CA LEU A 343 2.57 6.58 -9.76
C LEU A 343 2.50 7.04 -8.31
N ALA A 344 2.64 6.12 -7.38
CA ALA A 344 2.79 6.41 -5.97
C ALA A 344 4.18 5.98 -5.50
N MET A 345 4.76 6.72 -4.54
CA MET A 345 6.10 6.43 -4.05
C MET A 345 6.07 5.22 -3.11
N PRO A 346 6.81 4.13 -3.40
CA PRO A 346 6.91 2.99 -2.51
C PRO A 346 7.56 3.37 -1.18
N VAL A 347 7.00 2.86 -0.08
CA VAL A 347 7.55 3.05 1.26
C VAL A 347 8.11 1.72 1.74
N ILE A 348 9.42 1.63 1.78
CA ILE A 348 10.18 0.47 2.27
C ILE A 348 10.43 0.64 3.76
N ALA A 349 9.83 -0.22 4.57
CA ALA A 349 9.83 -0.13 6.02
C ALA A 349 9.87 -1.53 6.65
N SER A 350 9.66 -1.66 7.98
CA SER A 350 9.64 -2.91 8.74
C SER A 350 11.02 -3.55 8.93
N ALA A 351 11.65 -3.23 10.06
CA ALA A 351 12.98 -3.70 10.46
C ALA A 351 14.10 -3.35 9.45
N GLN A 352 13.94 -2.26 8.71
CA GLN A 352 14.98 -1.82 7.78
C GLN A 352 16.14 -1.12 8.52
N TRP A 353 17.32 -1.29 7.97
CA TRP A 353 18.59 -0.66 8.39
C TRP A 353 19.55 -0.60 7.19
N ALA A 354 20.76 -0.13 7.37
CA ALA A 354 21.77 0.04 6.32
C ALA A 354 22.03 -1.24 5.49
N GLY A 355 22.03 -2.41 6.13
CA GLY A 355 22.40 -3.69 5.50
C GLY A 355 21.47 -4.21 4.39
N GLN A 356 20.25 -3.66 4.24
CA GLN A 356 19.36 -4.05 3.14
C GLN A 356 19.43 -3.11 1.92
N ALA A 357 20.14 -2.00 1.98
CA ALA A 357 20.14 -0.95 0.95
C ALA A 357 20.55 -1.47 -0.44
N VAL A 358 21.66 -2.21 -0.53
CA VAL A 358 22.19 -2.75 -1.79
C VAL A 358 21.22 -3.75 -2.43
N ASP A 359 20.68 -4.68 -1.64
CA ASP A 359 19.72 -5.67 -2.14
C ASP A 359 18.41 -5.00 -2.57
N THR A 360 17.93 -4.03 -1.78
CA THR A 360 16.73 -3.25 -2.09
C THR A 360 16.90 -2.54 -3.44
N TYR A 361 18.01 -1.83 -3.64
CA TYR A 361 18.30 -1.16 -4.91
C TYR A 361 18.36 -2.11 -6.09
N LYS A 362 19.12 -3.21 -5.95
CA LYS A 362 19.28 -4.22 -7.01
C LYS A 362 17.95 -4.89 -7.40
N LYS A 363 17.10 -5.21 -6.43
CA LYS A 363 15.86 -5.96 -6.66
C LYS A 363 14.69 -5.08 -7.10
N ILE A 364 14.57 -3.86 -6.57
CA ILE A 364 13.52 -2.92 -7.00
C ILE A 364 13.90 -2.24 -8.32
N GLY A 365 15.19 -1.97 -8.56
CA GLY A 365 15.72 -1.42 -9.80
C GLY A 365 15.77 0.11 -9.87
N CYS A 366 15.41 0.82 -8.80
CA CYS A 366 15.46 2.28 -8.74
C CYS A 366 15.62 2.82 -7.32
N ALA A 367 15.83 4.14 -7.21
CA ALA A 367 15.91 4.88 -5.96
C ALA A 367 14.66 5.73 -5.67
N ASP A 368 13.58 5.55 -6.46
CA ASP A 368 12.32 6.29 -6.29
C ASP A 368 11.47 5.68 -5.18
N LEU A 369 11.95 5.80 -3.94
CA LEU A 369 11.30 5.24 -2.76
C LEU A 369 11.60 6.05 -1.49
N LEU A 370 10.71 5.92 -0.51
CA LEU A 370 10.94 6.27 0.90
C LEU A 370 11.58 5.06 1.60
N TYR A 371 12.78 5.22 2.12
CA TYR A 371 13.47 4.19 2.90
C TYR A 371 13.40 4.51 4.39
N VAL A 372 12.55 3.81 5.12
CA VAL A 372 12.14 4.18 6.47
C VAL A 372 12.66 3.18 7.49
N CYS A 373 13.66 3.60 8.27
CA CYS A 373 14.34 2.80 9.27
C CYS A 373 13.94 3.27 10.69
N GLY A 374 13.32 2.41 11.47
CA GLY A 374 13.05 2.67 12.89
C GLY A 374 14.27 2.35 13.76
N GLY A 375 14.30 1.12 14.28
CA GLY A 375 15.40 0.63 15.12
C GLY A 375 16.78 0.72 14.45
N GLY A 376 16.85 0.52 13.12
CA GLY A 376 18.10 0.60 12.36
C GLY A 376 18.79 1.98 12.40
N ILE A 377 18.04 3.05 12.72
CA ILE A 377 18.59 4.39 12.96
C ILE A 377 18.70 4.66 14.46
N VAL A 378 17.59 4.52 15.19
CA VAL A 378 17.50 4.98 16.59
C VAL A 378 18.37 4.15 17.54
N ALA A 379 18.57 2.87 17.24
CA ALA A 379 19.39 1.96 18.06
C ALA A 379 20.82 1.77 17.56
N HIS A 380 21.32 2.68 16.71
CA HIS A 380 22.72 2.64 16.29
C HIS A 380 23.67 2.81 17.50
N PRO A 381 24.79 2.05 17.60
CA PRO A 381 25.70 2.11 18.75
C PRO A 381 26.22 3.51 19.09
N ASP A 382 26.45 4.32 18.07
CA ASP A 382 26.99 5.69 18.21
C ASP A 382 25.90 6.77 18.10
N GLY A 383 24.62 6.38 18.34
CA GLY A 383 23.49 7.28 18.40
C GLY A 383 22.83 7.57 17.05
N ILE A 384 21.80 8.41 17.09
CA ILE A 384 20.88 8.67 15.97
C ILE A 384 21.60 9.25 14.74
N ALA A 385 22.51 10.19 14.94
CA ALA A 385 23.25 10.84 13.84
C ALA A 385 24.08 9.84 13.04
N ALA A 386 24.79 8.96 13.74
CA ALA A 386 25.54 7.88 13.12
C ALA A 386 24.62 6.86 12.43
N GLY A 387 23.45 6.59 13.01
CA GLY A 387 22.42 5.74 12.39
C GLY A 387 21.91 6.31 11.06
N VAL A 388 21.61 7.60 10.99
CA VAL A 388 21.22 8.26 9.74
C VAL A 388 22.34 8.22 8.71
N LEU A 389 23.57 8.50 9.14
CA LEU A 389 24.74 8.51 8.27
C LEU A 389 25.05 7.12 7.73
N SER A 390 24.93 6.06 8.55
CA SER A 390 25.15 4.67 8.12
C SER A 390 24.16 4.26 7.00
N VAL A 391 22.90 4.66 7.11
CA VAL A 391 21.90 4.39 6.05
C VAL A 391 22.24 5.17 4.77
N ARG A 392 22.68 6.43 4.86
CA ARG A 392 23.13 7.20 3.70
C ARG A 392 24.33 6.57 3.02
N GLN A 393 25.37 6.21 3.77
CA GLN A 393 26.55 5.53 3.27
C GLN A 393 26.21 4.22 2.56
N ALA A 394 25.28 3.44 3.12
CA ALA A 394 24.82 2.20 2.49
C ALA A 394 24.10 2.45 1.15
N TRP A 395 23.31 3.51 1.05
CA TRP A 395 22.66 3.88 -0.22
C TRP A 395 23.65 4.49 -1.23
N GLU A 396 24.67 5.20 -0.77
CA GLU A 396 25.78 5.66 -1.62
C GLU A 396 26.54 4.47 -2.21
N ALA A 397 26.86 3.46 -1.39
CA ALA A 397 27.45 2.21 -1.86
C ALA A 397 26.56 1.50 -2.90
N ALA A 398 25.26 1.40 -2.61
CA ALA A 398 24.30 0.78 -3.52
C ALA A 398 24.24 1.46 -4.89
N LEU A 399 24.18 2.78 -4.91
CA LEU A 399 24.12 3.61 -6.13
C LEU A 399 25.44 3.56 -6.94
N GLN A 400 26.57 3.40 -6.28
CA GLN A 400 27.88 3.24 -6.90
C GLN A 400 28.19 1.80 -7.30
N GLY A 401 27.35 0.83 -6.92
CA GLY A 401 27.58 -0.58 -7.19
C GLY A 401 28.71 -1.21 -6.36
N ILE A 402 29.04 -0.61 -5.22
CA ILE A 402 30.10 -1.06 -4.29
C ILE A 402 29.49 -1.98 -3.24
N ALA A 403 30.19 -3.03 -2.85
CA ALA A 403 29.75 -3.90 -1.75
C ALA A 403 29.81 -3.16 -0.41
N LEU A 404 28.84 -3.46 0.49
CA LEU A 404 28.73 -2.75 1.77
C LEU A 404 29.98 -2.93 2.63
N GLU A 405 30.55 -4.12 2.66
CA GLU A 405 31.75 -4.46 3.41
C GLU A 405 32.97 -3.66 2.92
N GLU A 406 33.09 -3.49 1.61
CA GLU A 406 34.14 -2.68 0.99
C GLU A 406 33.95 -1.20 1.31
N TYR A 407 32.73 -0.69 1.18
CA TYR A 407 32.42 0.71 1.46
C TYR A 407 32.64 1.04 2.96
N ALA A 408 32.32 0.09 3.85
CA ALA A 408 32.47 0.21 5.29
C ALA A 408 33.93 0.34 5.78
N ILE A 409 34.94 -0.07 4.97
CA ILE A 409 36.33 0.08 5.32
C ILE A 409 36.69 1.54 5.62
N LYS A 410 36.06 2.48 4.92
CA LYS A 410 36.29 3.93 5.04
C LYS A 410 35.17 4.69 5.72
N HIS A 411 34.15 3.99 6.19
CA HIS A 411 32.92 4.57 6.72
C HIS A 411 32.53 3.89 8.04
N ASP A 412 33.01 4.45 9.14
CA ASP A 412 32.89 3.86 10.47
C ASP A 412 31.44 3.65 10.90
N GLU A 413 30.53 4.58 10.60
CA GLU A 413 29.12 4.48 10.96
C GLU A 413 28.46 3.28 10.27
N LEU A 414 28.74 3.06 8.99
CA LEU A 414 28.26 1.89 8.26
C LEU A 414 28.85 0.60 8.84
N ARG A 415 30.17 0.58 9.10
CA ARG A 415 30.84 -0.58 9.71
C ARG A 415 30.22 -0.96 11.04
N ARG A 416 29.98 0.02 11.93
CA ARG A 416 29.34 -0.19 13.23
C ARG A 416 27.90 -0.69 13.10
N ALA A 417 27.16 -0.20 12.10
CA ALA A 417 25.82 -0.70 11.80
C ALA A 417 25.86 -2.18 11.36
N LEU A 418 26.79 -2.55 10.47
CA LEU A 418 26.99 -3.93 10.01
C LEU A 418 27.39 -4.87 11.17
N GLU A 419 28.29 -4.44 12.04
CA GLU A 419 28.69 -5.19 13.25
C GLU A 419 27.52 -5.43 14.20
N LYS A 420 26.64 -4.42 14.40
CA LYS A 420 25.53 -4.46 15.35
C LYS A 420 24.35 -5.26 14.83
N PHE A 421 23.92 -5.02 13.59
CA PHE A 421 22.67 -5.54 13.05
C PHE A 421 22.86 -6.73 12.08
N GLY A 422 24.08 -6.94 11.57
CA GLY A 422 24.39 -8.03 10.64
C GLY A 422 24.45 -9.43 11.29
N GLN A 423 24.37 -9.50 12.61
CA GLN A 423 24.40 -10.77 13.37
C GLN A 423 22.99 -11.24 13.79
N SER A 424 21.94 -10.53 13.41
CA SER A 424 20.54 -10.81 13.82
C SER A 424 19.72 -11.45 12.70
#